data_c2e78c65172670d8f2f1c9dd0eff66ce
#
_entry.id   c2e78c65172670d8f2f1c9dd0eff66ce
#
_cell.length_a   1.000
_cell.length_b   1.000
_cell.length_c   1.000
_cell.angle_alpha   90.00
_cell.angle_beta   90.00
_cell.angle_gamma   90.00
#
_symmetry.space_group_name_H-M   'P 1'
#
loop_
_entity.id
_entity.type
_entity.pdbx_description
1 polymer ?
#
loop_
_entity_poly.entity_id
_entity_poly.type
_entity_poly.pdbx_seq_one_letter_code
_entity_poly.pdbx_strand_id
1 'polypeptide(L)'
;MKKLLTVLLSFMLVAVVFAGCKKTTTTPTDTGTTTGAKFHIGIVTGTVSQGEDDLRGGDALAKEYGTVADGGMIQAVTYPDNFSSELETVIANIVGLADDPLMKAIVVNQGVPGTAEAFKEVRAKRSDILLFCGQPQEDPNVIDAAADVITDADNVARGYLIIWSAKQMGAKNFVHISFARHMSIELLSRRWAIMQEAGKDLGVKTFFETAPDPTSDVGMAGAQQFILEHVPTWVQKYGKETAFFCTNDGETEPLLKQVMKYGGMFVEADLPSPTMGYPGAFGIDLSAEQGDWPAILKKVESTIVADGGKGRFGTWAFSLGYTTTAGLGEYAKRCIEGTAKVANMQDMLSAFQKYTPGAAWNASNYTDLNTNKTSANHFMLYQDTYVFDKGYLGSAKQVVPAKYLTFKAQ
;
A
#
# COMPACT_ATOMS: atom_id res chain seq x y z
N MET A 1 -65.23 -5.67 9.51
CA MET A 1 -65.92 -6.42 10.60
C MET A 1 -64.80 -7.03 11.42
N LYS A 2 -64.46 -6.43 12.60
CA LYS A 2 -64.67 -6.97 13.95
C LYS A 2 -63.91 -8.29 14.17
N LYS A 3 -62.98 -8.49 15.13
CA LYS A 3 -62.81 -8.05 16.53
C LYS A 3 -61.37 -8.45 16.90
N LEU A 4 -60.48 -7.73 17.54
CA LEU A 4 -60.37 -7.40 18.96
C LEU A 4 -60.59 -8.53 19.96
N LEU A 5 -59.56 -8.87 20.77
CA LEU A 5 -59.56 -9.19 22.21
C LEU A 5 -58.17 -9.74 22.59
N THR A 6 -57.33 -9.05 23.30
CA THR A 6 -57.27 -8.60 24.70
C THR A 6 -56.87 -9.70 25.71
N VAL A 7 -55.67 -9.56 26.31
CA VAL A 7 -55.28 -9.62 27.75
C VAL A 7 -55.33 -10.99 28.45
N LEU A 8 -54.25 -11.44 29.10
CA LEU A 8 -54.10 -11.41 30.57
C LEU A 8 -52.72 -11.92 31.04
N LEU A 9 -52.11 -11.09 31.81
CA LEU A 9 -51.15 -11.21 32.89
C LEU A 9 -51.36 -12.45 33.76
N SER A 10 -50.28 -13.15 34.15
CA SER A 10 -50.22 -13.88 35.43
C SER A 10 -48.81 -13.92 35.98
N PHE A 11 -48.60 -13.15 37.03
CA PHE A 11 -47.53 -13.27 38.02
C PHE A 11 -47.64 -14.62 38.73
N MET A 12 -46.53 -15.34 38.90
CA MET A 12 -46.39 -16.28 39.99
C MET A 12 -45.01 -16.20 40.61
N LEU A 13 -45.04 -15.63 41.81
CA LEU A 13 -43.98 -15.56 42.78
C LEU A 13 -43.97 -16.89 43.54
N VAL A 14 -42.84 -17.58 43.64
CA VAL A 14 -42.64 -18.59 44.70
C VAL A 14 -41.25 -18.38 45.31
N ALA A 15 -41.29 -18.18 46.61
CA ALA A 15 -40.14 -17.92 47.47
C ALA A 15 -39.61 -19.24 48.09
N VAL A 16 -38.28 -19.23 48.25
CA VAL A 16 -37.47 -19.71 49.36
C VAL A 16 -37.52 -21.17 49.81
N VAL A 17 -36.35 -21.83 49.78
CA VAL A 17 -35.84 -22.55 50.98
C VAL A 17 -34.31 -22.51 51.00
N PHE A 18 -33.77 -21.97 52.09
CA PHE A 18 -32.36 -22.06 52.50
C PHE A 18 -32.07 -23.48 53.05
N ALA A 19 -30.95 -24.06 52.63
CA ALA A 19 -30.26 -25.04 53.48
C ALA A 19 -28.80 -25.28 53.00
N GLY A 20 -27.85 -25.03 53.86
CA GLY A 20 -26.67 -25.88 54.03
C GLY A 20 -25.35 -25.42 53.46
N CYS A 21 -24.58 -24.71 54.24
CA CYS A 21 -23.12 -24.47 54.07
C CYS A 21 -22.32 -25.74 53.80
N LYS A 22 -21.51 -25.71 52.74
CA LYS A 22 -20.22 -26.38 52.74
C LYS A 22 -19.18 -25.39 52.18
N LYS A 23 -18.27 -24.93 53.04
CA LYS A 23 -17.08 -24.15 52.66
C LYS A 23 -16.21 -25.03 51.77
N THR A 24 -16.19 -24.73 50.52
CA THR A 24 -15.11 -25.16 49.58
C THR A 24 -14.21 -23.95 49.41
N THR A 25 -12.99 -24.06 49.86
CA THR A 25 -11.93 -23.08 49.62
C THR A 25 -11.59 -23.12 48.15
N THR A 26 -12.17 -22.22 47.38
CA THR A 26 -11.72 -21.95 46.04
C THR A 26 -10.56 -20.97 46.13
N THR A 27 -9.38 -21.41 45.77
CA THR A 27 -8.21 -20.59 45.41
C THR A 27 -8.68 -19.46 44.48
N PRO A 28 -8.28 -18.20 44.72
CA PRO A 28 -8.61 -17.15 43.77
C PRO A 28 -7.95 -17.50 42.43
N THR A 29 -8.76 -17.77 41.45
CA THR A 29 -8.32 -17.74 40.06
C THR A 29 -7.87 -16.30 39.83
N ASP A 30 -6.60 -16.14 39.57
CA ASP A 30 -5.97 -14.90 39.15
C ASP A 30 -6.74 -14.44 37.88
N THR A 31 -7.69 -13.50 38.10
CA THR A 31 -8.23 -12.71 37.02
C THR A 31 -7.09 -11.81 36.60
N GLY A 32 -6.33 -12.29 35.61
CA GLY A 32 -5.32 -11.48 34.93
C GLY A 32 -5.94 -10.13 34.59
N THR A 33 -5.52 -9.12 35.28
CA THR A 33 -5.73 -7.74 34.90
C THR A 33 -5.18 -7.63 33.48
N THR A 34 -6.05 -7.54 32.50
CA THR A 34 -5.70 -7.07 31.15
C THR A 34 -5.19 -5.64 31.35
N THR A 35 -3.89 -5.52 31.59
CA THR A 35 -3.22 -4.22 31.53
C THR A 35 -3.34 -3.77 30.08
N GLY A 36 -4.18 -2.75 29.81
CA GLY A 36 -4.32 -2.16 28.49
C GLY A 36 -2.96 -1.77 27.90
N ALA A 37 -2.89 -1.53 26.59
CA ALA A 37 -1.66 -1.16 25.92
C ALA A 37 -1.02 0.07 26.59
N LYS A 38 0.32 0.06 26.70
CA LYS A 38 1.07 1.16 27.32
C LYS A 38 1.17 2.39 26.43
N PHE A 39 0.97 2.22 25.14
CA PHE A 39 0.96 3.26 24.12
C PHE A 39 0.13 2.80 22.93
N HIS A 40 -0.29 3.77 22.11
CA HIS A 40 -1.07 3.52 20.90
C HIS A 40 -0.29 3.95 19.65
N ILE A 41 -0.62 3.30 18.54
CA ILE A 41 -0.09 3.61 17.19
C ILE A 41 -1.29 3.85 16.28
N GLY A 42 -1.36 5.03 15.67
CA GLY A 42 -2.32 5.38 14.65
C GLY A 42 -1.88 4.83 13.29
N ILE A 43 -2.78 4.16 12.59
CA ILE A 43 -2.55 3.68 11.22
C ILE A 43 -3.59 4.32 10.32
N VAL A 44 -3.14 5.07 9.32
CA VAL A 44 -3.99 5.79 8.37
C VAL A 44 -3.72 5.25 6.97
N THR A 45 -4.75 4.73 6.31
CA THR A 45 -4.65 4.15 4.96
C THR A 45 -5.83 4.61 4.10
N GLY A 46 -5.80 4.27 2.82
CA GLY A 46 -6.97 4.31 1.96
C GLY A 46 -8.00 3.25 2.34
N THR A 47 -9.15 3.31 1.68
CA THR A 47 -10.14 2.24 1.71
C THR A 47 -9.73 1.12 0.75
N VAL A 48 -10.52 0.05 0.66
CA VAL A 48 -10.31 -1.05 -0.30
C VAL A 48 -10.19 -0.55 -1.74
N SER A 49 -10.95 0.50 -2.11
CA SER A 49 -10.95 1.03 -3.48
C SER A 49 -9.69 1.81 -3.85
N GLN A 50 -9.00 2.39 -2.86
CA GLN A 50 -7.80 3.20 -3.08
C GLN A 50 -6.50 2.44 -2.83
N GLY A 51 -6.48 1.52 -1.86
CA GLY A 51 -5.27 0.79 -1.51
C GLY A 51 -5.57 -0.41 -0.61
N GLU A 52 -6.13 -1.49 -1.18
CA GLU A 52 -6.50 -2.68 -0.39
C GLU A 52 -5.30 -3.25 0.37
N ASP A 53 -4.13 -3.35 -0.27
CA ASP A 53 -2.93 -3.88 0.37
C ASP A 53 -2.49 -3.06 1.59
N ASP A 54 -2.59 -1.74 1.50
CA ASP A 54 -2.26 -0.84 2.62
C ASP A 54 -3.21 -1.07 3.79
N LEU A 55 -4.52 -1.14 3.51
CA LEU A 55 -5.55 -1.44 4.51
C LEU A 55 -5.31 -2.79 5.17
N ARG A 56 -5.01 -3.84 4.39
CA ARG A 56 -4.71 -5.19 4.91
C ARG A 56 -3.45 -5.21 5.78
N GLY A 57 -2.47 -4.36 5.50
CA GLY A 57 -1.33 -4.15 6.39
C GLY A 57 -1.73 -3.59 7.75
N GLY A 58 -2.67 -2.64 7.77
CA GLY A 58 -3.28 -2.12 8.99
C GLY A 58 -4.10 -3.18 9.76
N ASP A 59 -4.91 -3.98 9.05
CA ASP A 59 -5.65 -5.10 9.61
C ASP A 59 -4.73 -6.13 10.28
N ALA A 60 -3.58 -6.42 9.67
CA ALA A 60 -2.60 -7.36 10.22
C ALA A 60 -2.01 -6.86 11.54
N LEU A 61 -1.70 -5.56 11.65
CA LEU A 61 -1.26 -4.93 12.90
C LEU A 61 -2.36 -4.99 13.97
N ALA A 62 -3.60 -4.65 13.61
CA ALA A 62 -4.73 -4.67 14.53
C ALA A 62 -5.03 -6.10 15.02
N LYS A 63 -4.91 -7.10 14.14
CA LYS A 63 -5.05 -8.51 14.50
C LYS A 63 -3.98 -8.97 15.48
N GLU A 64 -2.74 -8.49 15.32
CA GLU A 64 -1.61 -8.93 16.15
C GLU A 64 -1.57 -8.21 17.50
N TYR A 65 -1.79 -6.88 17.52
CA TYR A 65 -1.61 -6.05 18.70
C TYR A 65 -2.92 -5.58 19.34
N GLY A 66 -4.05 -5.98 18.80
CA GLY A 66 -5.38 -5.57 19.23
C GLY A 66 -5.72 -4.13 18.82
N THR A 67 -7.01 -3.85 18.72
CA THR A 67 -7.50 -2.49 18.47
C THR A 67 -7.57 -1.69 19.77
N VAL A 68 -7.41 -0.37 19.70
CA VAL A 68 -7.56 0.51 20.87
C VAL A 68 -8.93 0.35 21.53
N ALA A 69 -9.98 0.15 20.73
CA ALA A 69 -11.34 -0.07 21.22
C ALA A 69 -11.46 -1.33 22.10
N ASP A 70 -10.62 -2.33 21.86
CA ASP A 70 -10.57 -3.58 22.63
C ASP A 70 -9.46 -3.58 23.70
N GLY A 71 -8.86 -2.42 23.98
CA GLY A 71 -7.76 -2.26 24.93
C GLY A 71 -6.38 -2.62 24.37
N GLY A 72 -6.28 -2.82 23.05
CA GLY A 72 -5.03 -3.08 22.32
C GLY A 72 -4.30 -1.79 21.90
N MET A 73 -3.40 -1.91 20.93
CA MET A 73 -2.42 -0.88 20.59
C MET A 73 -2.80 -0.06 19.35
N ILE A 74 -3.56 -0.62 18.39
CA ILE A 74 -3.73 -0.06 17.05
C ILE A 74 -5.03 0.74 16.95
N GLN A 75 -4.92 1.99 16.50
CA GLN A 75 -6.05 2.81 16.09
C GLN A 75 -5.98 3.03 14.59
N ALA A 76 -6.78 2.26 13.83
CA ALA A 76 -6.84 2.38 12.38
C ALA A 76 -7.95 3.36 11.97
N VAL A 77 -7.64 4.23 11.00
CA VAL A 77 -8.58 5.13 10.33
C VAL A 77 -8.31 5.13 8.82
N THR A 78 -9.32 5.46 8.02
CA THR A 78 -9.14 5.61 6.57
C THR A 78 -9.40 7.06 6.15
N TYR A 79 -8.64 7.52 5.16
CA TYR A 79 -8.97 8.76 4.46
C TYR A 79 -10.04 8.50 3.38
N PRO A 80 -10.81 9.53 2.94
CA PRO A 80 -11.87 9.37 1.94
C PRO A 80 -11.30 9.03 0.55
N ASP A 81 -12.08 8.32 -0.29
CA ASP A 81 -11.69 7.93 -1.63
C ASP A 81 -11.40 9.13 -2.56
N ASN A 82 -12.13 10.22 -2.37
CA ASN A 82 -11.95 11.48 -3.09
C ASN A 82 -11.09 12.49 -2.32
N PHE A 83 -10.04 11.99 -1.65
CA PHE A 83 -9.15 12.78 -0.78
C PHE A 83 -8.65 14.09 -1.41
N SER A 84 -8.51 14.17 -2.74
CA SER A 84 -8.07 15.40 -3.42
C SER A 84 -9.08 16.56 -3.28
N SER A 85 -10.37 16.27 -3.12
CA SER A 85 -11.42 17.26 -2.87
C SER A 85 -11.81 17.36 -1.39
N GLU A 86 -11.37 16.43 -0.55
CA GLU A 86 -11.68 16.36 0.88
C GLU A 86 -10.41 16.52 1.76
N LEU A 87 -9.55 17.43 1.35
CA LEU A 87 -8.24 17.66 2.00
C LEU A 87 -8.36 17.92 3.51
N GLU A 88 -9.34 18.74 3.92
CA GLU A 88 -9.57 19.04 5.34
C GLU A 88 -9.98 17.80 6.14
N THR A 89 -10.70 16.87 5.52
CA THR A 89 -11.07 15.58 6.14
C THR A 89 -9.84 14.71 6.34
N VAL A 90 -8.94 14.67 5.36
CA VAL A 90 -7.66 13.95 5.48
C VAL A 90 -6.85 14.50 6.65
N ILE A 91 -6.67 15.82 6.71
CA ILE A 91 -5.93 16.50 7.77
C ILE A 91 -6.56 16.19 9.14
N ALA A 92 -7.89 16.39 9.26
CA ALA A 92 -8.61 16.18 10.51
C ALA A 92 -8.51 14.73 11.02
N ASN A 93 -8.58 13.73 10.13
CA ASN A 93 -8.45 12.32 10.50
C ASN A 93 -7.07 12.00 11.08
N ILE A 94 -6.00 12.56 10.52
CA ILE A 94 -4.63 12.36 11.00
C ILE A 94 -4.42 13.12 12.31
N VAL A 95 -4.77 14.41 12.36
CA VAL A 95 -4.57 15.28 13.53
C VAL A 95 -5.38 14.79 14.73
N GLY A 96 -6.60 14.28 14.50
CA GLY A 96 -7.48 13.73 15.54
C GLY A 96 -6.84 12.57 16.32
N LEU A 97 -5.95 11.79 15.70
CA LEU A 97 -5.23 10.72 16.40
C LEU A 97 -4.35 11.26 17.54
N ALA A 98 -3.85 12.48 17.43
CA ALA A 98 -3.03 13.11 18.48
C ALA A 98 -3.82 13.53 19.72
N ASP A 99 -5.16 13.44 19.73
CA ASP A 99 -6.00 13.68 20.89
C ASP A 99 -5.92 12.54 21.93
N ASP A 100 -5.54 11.35 21.47
CA ASP A 100 -5.30 10.22 22.37
C ASP A 100 -4.01 10.43 23.16
N PRO A 101 -4.09 10.51 24.50
CA PRO A 101 -2.89 10.75 25.34
C PRO A 101 -1.86 9.62 25.28
N LEU A 102 -2.25 8.40 24.90
CA LEU A 102 -1.36 7.25 24.75
C LEU A 102 -0.76 7.16 23.34
N MET A 103 -1.20 7.97 22.37
CA MET A 103 -0.64 7.96 21.01
C MET A 103 0.85 8.31 21.05
N LYS A 104 1.69 7.47 20.43
CA LYS A 104 3.15 7.64 20.36
C LYS A 104 3.71 7.55 18.95
N ALA A 105 2.95 7.03 17.99
CA ALA A 105 3.30 7.08 16.59
C ALA A 105 2.06 7.16 15.70
N ILE A 106 2.20 7.81 14.57
CA ILE A 106 1.19 7.82 13.48
C ILE A 106 1.91 7.40 12.20
N VAL A 107 1.36 6.40 11.53
CA VAL A 107 1.80 5.89 10.22
C VAL A 107 0.72 6.22 9.21
N VAL A 108 1.05 6.97 8.16
CA VAL A 108 0.16 7.27 7.04
C VAL A 108 0.68 6.55 5.79
N ASN A 109 -0.09 5.66 5.20
CA ASN A 109 0.23 4.95 3.97
C ASN A 109 -1.06 4.77 3.10
N GLN A 110 -1.13 5.29 1.91
CA GLN A 110 -0.24 6.20 1.20
C GLN A 110 -0.34 7.61 1.81
N GLY A 111 0.77 8.36 1.75
CA GLY A 111 0.79 9.76 2.19
C GLY A 111 0.14 10.69 1.18
N VAL A 112 -1.21 10.69 1.14
CA VAL A 112 -2.01 11.52 0.22
C VAL A 112 -1.85 13.02 0.53
N PRO A 113 -2.19 13.95 -0.41
CA PRO A 113 -2.13 15.39 -0.17
C PRO A 113 -2.77 15.80 1.14
N GLY A 114 -2.10 16.67 1.90
CA GLY A 114 -2.48 17.10 3.25
C GLY A 114 -1.75 16.36 4.37
N THR A 115 -1.04 15.27 4.07
CA THR A 115 -0.30 14.49 5.09
C THR A 115 0.80 15.33 5.74
N ALA A 116 1.59 16.08 4.96
CA ALA A 116 2.64 16.93 5.51
C ALA A 116 2.10 18.06 6.40
N GLU A 117 0.99 18.67 6.03
CA GLU A 117 0.33 19.69 6.86
C GLU A 117 -0.21 19.07 8.16
N ALA A 118 -0.91 17.93 8.06
CA ALA A 118 -1.37 17.20 9.24
C ALA A 118 -0.22 16.84 10.19
N PHE A 119 0.93 16.41 9.65
CA PHE A 119 2.10 16.11 10.46
C PHE A 119 2.68 17.34 11.17
N LYS A 120 2.68 18.52 10.52
CA LYS A 120 3.06 19.78 11.17
C LYS A 120 2.12 20.14 12.31
N GLU A 121 0.80 19.99 12.10
CA GLU A 121 -0.20 20.24 13.12
C GLU A 121 -0.08 19.26 14.30
N VAL A 122 0.11 17.95 14.03
CA VAL A 122 0.40 16.94 15.06
C VAL A 122 1.63 17.34 15.86
N ARG A 123 2.72 17.72 15.17
CA ARG A 123 3.99 18.11 15.80
C ARG A 123 3.83 19.35 16.69
N ALA A 124 3.03 20.32 16.26
CA ALA A 124 2.72 21.51 17.06
C ALA A 124 1.90 21.18 18.31
N LYS A 125 1.02 20.17 18.23
CA LYS A 125 0.16 19.71 19.33
C LYS A 125 0.88 18.75 20.28
N ARG A 126 1.65 17.79 19.73
CA ARG A 126 2.29 16.67 20.39
C ARG A 126 3.64 16.34 19.76
N SER A 127 4.70 17.00 20.23
CA SER A 127 6.06 16.81 19.69
C SER A 127 6.68 15.45 20.03
N ASP A 128 6.04 14.67 20.92
CA ASP A 128 6.46 13.34 21.35
C ASP A 128 5.92 12.20 20.47
N ILE A 129 5.09 12.50 19.47
CA ILE A 129 4.55 11.50 18.53
C ILE A 129 5.52 11.34 17.35
N LEU A 130 5.93 10.09 17.07
CA LEU A 130 6.71 9.75 15.86
C LEU A 130 5.79 9.73 14.64
N LEU A 131 6.25 10.29 13.52
CA LEU A 131 5.47 10.46 12.29
C LEU A 131 6.12 9.71 11.13
N PHE A 132 5.43 8.71 10.61
CA PHE A 132 5.90 7.84 9.55
C PHE A 132 5.01 7.98 8.32
N CYS A 133 5.61 8.09 7.14
CA CYS A 133 4.90 8.20 5.88
C CYS A 133 5.37 7.13 4.89
N GLY A 134 4.45 6.34 4.36
CA GLY A 134 4.71 5.46 3.24
C GLY A 134 4.10 6.00 1.95
N GLN A 135 4.79 5.85 0.84
CA GLN A 135 4.33 6.20 -0.52
C GLN A 135 3.72 7.61 -0.62
N PRO A 136 4.46 8.68 -0.25
CA PRO A 136 3.93 10.04 -0.27
C PRO A 136 3.56 10.51 -1.69
N GLN A 137 2.44 11.21 -1.79
CA GLN A 137 1.99 11.89 -3.00
C GLN A 137 2.25 13.40 -2.95
N GLU A 138 3.13 13.85 -2.08
CA GLU A 138 3.55 15.24 -1.90
C GLU A 138 5.02 15.41 -2.30
N ASP A 139 5.45 16.67 -2.50
CA ASP A 139 6.86 16.96 -2.86
C ASP A 139 7.80 16.40 -1.78
N PRO A 140 8.85 15.66 -2.16
CA PRO A 140 9.78 15.06 -1.21
C PRO A 140 10.36 16.06 -0.21
N ASN A 141 10.67 17.30 -0.62
CA ASN A 141 11.20 18.31 0.31
C ASN A 141 10.18 18.75 1.36
N VAL A 142 8.88 18.65 1.05
CA VAL A 142 7.80 19.02 1.97
C VAL A 142 7.58 17.93 3.00
N ILE A 143 7.47 16.68 2.55
CA ILE A 143 7.22 15.54 3.44
C ILE A 143 8.46 15.16 4.26
N ASP A 144 9.68 15.28 3.69
CA ASP A 144 10.94 15.03 4.39
C ASP A 144 11.12 15.93 5.61
N ALA A 145 10.60 17.16 5.54
CA ALA A 145 10.66 18.12 6.63
C ALA A 145 9.60 17.86 7.73
N ALA A 146 8.53 17.13 7.43
CA ALA A 146 7.40 16.90 8.32
C ALA A 146 7.43 15.53 9.02
N ALA A 147 7.92 14.49 8.35
CA ALA A 147 7.96 13.12 8.84
C ALA A 147 9.31 12.75 9.47
N ASP A 148 9.30 11.81 10.42
CA ASP A 148 10.52 11.23 11.00
C ASP A 148 11.10 10.13 10.13
N VAL A 149 10.25 9.40 9.38
CA VAL A 149 10.64 8.35 8.43
C VAL A 149 9.69 8.36 7.25
N ILE A 150 10.26 8.23 6.07
CA ILE A 150 9.53 8.10 4.81
C ILE A 150 10.03 6.86 4.07
N THR A 151 9.10 6.14 3.45
CA THR A 151 9.40 5.06 2.51
C THR A 151 8.66 5.30 1.20
N ASP A 152 9.33 5.07 0.09
CA ASP A 152 8.74 5.16 -1.25
C ASP A 152 9.23 4.01 -2.12
N ALA A 153 8.47 3.67 -3.17
CA ALA A 153 9.02 2.86 -4.24
C ALA A 153 10.21 3.57 -4.86
N ASP A 154 11.29 2.87 -5.18
CA ASP A 154 12.43 3.49 -5.87
C ASP A 154 12.06 3.88 -7.31
N ASN A 155 11.27 4.94 -7.43
CA ASN A 155 10.77 5.44 -8.69
C ASN A 155 11.88 5.90 -9.64
N VAL A 156 13.06 6.23 -9.10
CA VAL A 156 14.24 6.58 -9.91
C VAL A 156 14.83 5.34 -10.56
N ALA A 157 15.16 4.32 -9.78
CA ALA A 157 15.66 3.05 -10.32
C ALA A 157 14.59 2.37 -11.20
N ARG A 158 13.32 2.37 -10.78
CA ARG A 158 12.18 1.79 -11.51
C ARG A 158 11.96 2.42 -12.89
N GLY A 159 12.28 3.70 -13.06
CA GLY A 159 12.23 4.32 -14.39
C GLY A 159 13.05 3.57 -15.43
N TYR A 160 14.22 3.05 -15.07
CA TYR A 160 15.04 2.20 -15.92
C TYR A 160 14.63 0.73 -15.85
N LEU A 161 14.42 0.20 -14.65
CA LEU A 161 14.25 -1.24 -14.40
C LEU A 161 12.91 -1.79 -14.96
N ILE A 162 11.84 -1.01 -14.95
CA ILE A 162 10.55 -1.39 -15.58
C ILE A 162 10.72 -1.54 -17.10
N ILE A 163 11.40 -0.60 -17.77
CA ILE A 163 11.67 -0.69 -19.22
C ILE A 163 12.61 -1.85 -19.53
N TRP A 164 13.64 -2.06 -18.70
CA TRP A 164 14.53 -3.20 -18.81
C TRP A 164 13.74 -4.52 -18.69
N SER A 165 12.88 -4.65 -17.67
CA SER A 165 12.02 -5.83 -17.48
C SER A 165 11.05 -6.05 -18.61
N ALA A 166 10.41 -4.99 -19.10
CA ALA A 166 9.54 -5.04 -20.29
C ALA A 166 10.28 -5.61 -21.52
N LYS A 167 11.52 -5.16 -21.74
CA LYS A 167 12.39 -5.71 -22.80
C LYS A 167 12.69 -7.19 -22.60
N GLN A 168 13.02 -7.64 -21.36
CA GLN A 168 13.26 -9.06 -21.06
C GLN A 168 12.00 -9.92 -21.29
N MET A 169 10.82 -9.35 -21.09
CA MET A 169 9.55 -10.00 -21.39
C MET A 169 9.28 -10.08 -22.90
N GLY A 170 9.98 -9.29 -23.73
CA GLY A 170 9.84 -9.25 -25.18
C GLY A 170 9.06 -8.06 -25.71
N ALA A 171 8.82 -7.04 -24.90
CA ALA A 171 8.13 -5.83 -25.34
C ALA A 171 8.98 -5.02 -26.32
N LYS A 172 8.35 -4.55 -27.40
CA LYS A 172 8.89 -3.56 -28.36
C LYS A 172 8.36 -2.16 -28.08
N ASN A 173 7.19 -2.09 -27.46
CA ASN A 173 6.52 -0.87 -27.09
C ASN A 173 6.18 -0.88 -25.60
N PHE A 174 6.12 0.31 -25.01
CA PHE A 174 5.72 0.54 -23.63
C PHE A 174 4.72 1.70 -23.58
N VAL A 175 3.55 1.47 -23.01
CA VAL A 175 2.49 2.47 -22.84
C VAL A 175 2.40 2.82 -21.37
N HIS A 176 2.68 4.07 -21.04
CA HIS A 176 2.52 4.68 -19.73
C HIS A 176 1.16 5.37 -19.68
N ILE A 177 0.29 4.92 -18.77
CA ILE A 177 -1.06 5.44 -18.57
C ILE A 177 -1.05 6.25 -17.27
N SER A 178 -1.42 7.53 -17.37
CA SER A 178 -1.39 8.43 -16.21
C SER A 178 -2.29 9.66 -16.42
N PHE A 179 -2.29 10.57 -15.45
CA PHE A 179 -3.08 11.80 -15.45
C PHE A 179 -2.30 12.95 -14.80
N ALA A 180 -2.83 14.19 -14.98
CA ALA A 180 -2.09 15.41 -14.64
C ALA A 180 -1.62 15.48 -13.18
N ARG A 181 -2.47 15.09 -12.20
CA ARG A 181 -2.11 15.11 -10.77
C ARG A 181 -0.89 14.20 -10.48
N HIS A 182 -0.90 12.95 -10.98
CA HIS A 182 0.26 12.06 -10.81
C HIS A 182 1.50 12.59 -11.53
N MET A 183 1.35 13.20 -12.71
CA MET A 183 2.48 13.80 -13.43
C MET A 183 2.98 15.12 -12.79
N SER A 184 2.30 15.67 -11.81
CA SER A 184 2.80 16.79 -11.00
C SER A 184 3.64 16.35 -9.80
N ILE A 185 3.61 15.06 -9.43
CA ILE A 185 4.45 14.48 -8.36
C ILE A 185 5.87 14.28 -8.91
N GLU A 186 6.88 14.87 -8.22
CA GLU A 186 8.28 14.87 -8.69
C GLU A 186 8.77 13.46 -9.05
N LEU A 187 8.65 12.51 -8.14
CA LEU A 187 9.16 11.15 -8.35
C LEU A 187 8.44 10.39 -9.47
N LEU A 188 7.15 10.64 -9.72
CA LEU A 188 6.40 9.98 -10.80
C LEU A 188 6.72 10.61 -12.16
N SER A 189 6.80 11.94 -12.24
CA SER A 189 7.22 12.62 -13.48
C SER A 189 8.67 12.31 -13.84
N ARG A 190 9.55 12.24 -12.85
CA ARG A 190 10.95 11.83 -13.02
C ARG A 190 11.06 10.39 -13.49
N ARG A 191 10.29 9.47 -12.90
CA ARG A 191 10.20 8.06 -13.35
C ARG A 191 9.83 8.00 -14.82
N TRP A 192 8.79 8.73 -15.25
CA TRP A 192 8.39 8.77 -16.65
C TRP A 192 9.49 9.31 -17.57
N ALA A 193 10.13 10.40 -17.20
CA ALA A 193 11.24 10.97 -17.98
C ALA A 193 12.41 9.97 -18.14
N ILE A 194 12.73 9.22 -17.07
CA ILE A 194 13.72 8.13 -17.12
C ILE A 194 13.25 6.99 -18.02
N MET A 195 11.97 6.58 -17.93
CA MET A 195 11.40 5.54 -18.81
C MET A 195 11.55 5.89 -20.28
N GLN A 196 11.32 7.16 -20.66
CA GLN A 196 11.47 7.62 -22.05
C GLN A 196 12.92 7.51 -22.52
N GLU A 197 13.88 7.92 -21.71
CA GLU A 197 15.29 7.82 -22.04
C GLU A 197 15.79 6.37 -22.05
N ALA A 198 15.38 5.56 -21.07
CA ALA A 198 15.68 4.14 -21.02
C ALA A 198 15.08 3.40 -22.23
N GLY A 199 13.89 3.81 -22.68
CA GLY A 199 13.26 3.27 -23.87
C GLY A 199 14.11 3.48 -25.13
N LYS A 200 14.69 4.67 -25.30
CA LYS A 200 15.62 4.97 -26.41
C LYS A 200 16.86 4.07 -26.34
N ASP A 201 17.49 3.98 -25.17
CA ASP A 201 18.72 3.18 -25.00
C ASP A 201 18.50 1.69 -25.16
N LEU A 202 17.36 1.19 -24.69
CA LEU A 202 17.03 -0.23 -24.70
C LEU A 202 16.29 -0.67 -25.96
N GLY A 203 15.91 0.26 -26.85
CA GLY A 203 15.18 -0.03 -28.08
C GLY A 203 13.71 -0.41 -27.86
N VAL A 204 13.09 0.10 -26.77
CA VAL A 204 11.66 -0.02 -26.48
C VAL A 204 11.00 1.34 -26.74
N LYS A 205 10.03 1.41 -27.66
CA LYS A 205 9.33 2.67 -27.95
C LYS A 205 8.35 2.98 -26.82
N THR A 206 8.42 4.19 -26.26
CA THR A 206 7.57 4.63 -25.16
C THR A 206 6.46 5.55 -25.66
N PHE A 207 5.26 5.38 -25.12
CA PHE A 207 4.07 6.16 -25.44
C PHE A 207 3.39 6.58 -24.14
N PHE A 208 2.73 7.74 -24.16
CA PHE A 208 1.93 8.24 -23.04
C PHE A 208 0.45 8.25 -23.47
N GLU A 209 -0.41 7.69 -22.62
CA GLU A 209 -1.86 7.76 -22.77
C GLU A 209 -2.45 8.39 -21.50
N THR A 210 -3.32 9.38 -21.70
CA THR A 210 -3.96 10.09 -20.59
C THR A 210 -5.22 9.36 -20.17
N ALA A 211 -5.32 9.02 -18.88
CA ALA A 211 -6.52 8.50 -18.23
C ALA A 211 -7.18 9.58 -17.36
N PRO A 212 -8.45 9.44 -16.98
CA PRO A 212 -9.07 10.29 -15.98
C PRO A 212 -8.44 10.07 -14.60
N ASP A 213 -8.33 11.13 -13.80
CA ASP A 213 -7.94 11.00 -12.39
C ASP A 213 -9.08 10.35 -11.59
N PRO A 214 -8.84 9.21 -10.90
CA PRO A 214 -9.87 8.55 -10.09
C PRO A 214 -10.44 9.38 -8.93
N THR A 215 -9.74 10.46 -8.53
CA THR A 215 -10.21 11.39 -7.49
C THR A 215 -10.97 12.59 -8.05
N SER A 216 -11.16 12.65 -9.38
CA SER A 216 -11.96 13.68 -10.05
C SER A 216 -13.46 13.35 -10.05
N ASP A 217 -14.27 14.18 -10.68
CA ASP A 217 -15.73 14.00 -10.77
C ASP A 217 -16.18 12.68 -11.41
N VAL A 218 -15.34 12.06 -12.26
CA VAL A 218 -15.67 10.75 -12.84
C VAL A 218 -15.53 9.61 -11.81
N GLY A 219 -14.78 9.84 -10.75
CA GLY A 219 -14.53 8.87 -9.69
C GLY A 219 -13.79 7.62 -10.16
N MET A 220 -13.54 6.71 -9.23
CA MET A 220 -12.86 5.43 -9.49
C MET A 220 -13.58 4.62 -10.58
N ALA A 221 -14.91 4.53 -10.51
CA ALA A 221 -15.68 3.75 -11.49
C ALA A 221 -15.53 4.30 -12.92
N GLY A 222 -15.52 5.63 -13.10
CA GLY A 222 -15.31 6.25 -14.41
C GLY A 222 -13.90 6.03 -14.96
N ALA A 223 -12.88 6.11 -14.10
CA ALA A 223 -11.51 5.82 -14.47
C ALA A 223 -11.34 4.34 -14.89
N GLN A 224 -11.90 3.40 -14.13
CA GLN A 224 -11.88 1.98 -14.47
C GLN A 224 -12.60 1.69 -15.80
N GLN A 225 -13.76 2.29 -16.03
CA GLN A 225 -14.50 2.15 -17.29
C GLN A 225 -13.68 2.67 -18.47
N PHE A 226 -12.98 3.80 -18.31
CA PHE A 226 -12.08 4.33 -19.33
C PHE A 226 -11.00 3.31 -19.73
N ILE A 227 -10.34 2.66 -18.77
CA ILE A 227 -9.33 1.63 -19.04
C ILE A 227 -9.95 0.44 -19.80
N LEU A 228 -11.15 -0.02 -19.40
CA LEU A 228 -11.86 -1.12 -20.08
C LEU A 228 -12.13 -0.80 -21.55
N GLU A 229 -12.45 0.44 -21.87
CA GLU A 229 -12.80 0.88 -23.23
C GLU A 229 -11.57 1.14 -24.10
N HIS A 230 -10.47 1.65 -23.52
CA HIS A 230 -9.33 2.15 -24.30
C HIS A 230 -8.24 1.11 -24.52
N VAL A 231 -7.98 0.19 -23.59
CA VAL A 231 -6.92 -0.82 -23.74
C VAL A 231 -7.07 -1.65 -25.01
N PRO A 232 -8.29 -2.11 -25.44
CA PRO A 232 -8.44 -2.81 -26.72
C PRO A 232 -7.96 -1.99 -27.92
N THR A 233 -8.25 -0.69 -27.93
CA THR A 233 -7.82 0.22 -29.01
C THR A 233 -6.31 0.47 -28.96
N TRP A 234 -5.73 0.56 -27.78
CA TRP A 234 -4.28 0.70 -27.62
C TRP A 234 -3.53 -0.57 -28.04
N VAL A 235 -4.05 -1.77 -27.71
CA VAL A 235 -3.47 -3.03 -28.22
C VAL A 235 -3.55 -3.09 -29.76
N GLN A 236 -4.65 -2.62 -30.36
CA GLN A 236 -4.75 -2.51 -31.82
C GLN A 236 -3.74 -1.51 -32.39
N LYS A 237 -3.58 -0.34 -31.75
CA LYS A 237 -2.69 0.76 -32.18
C LYS A 237 -1.22 0.40 -32.06
N TYR A 238 -0.81 -0.19 -30.94
CA TYR A 238 0.59 -0.42 -30.59
C TYR A 238 1.05 -1.86 -30.82
N GLY A 239 0.12 -2.80 -30.97
CA GLY A 239 0.41 -4.22 -31.17
C GLY A 239 0.54 -5.00 -29.85
N LYS A 240 0.56 -6.33 -29.98
CA LYS A 240 0.60 -7.25 -28.83
C LYS A 240 1.96 -7.32 -28.11
N GLU A 241 3.03 -6.86 -28.75
CA GLU A 241 4.37 -6.75 -28.15
C GLU A 241 4.52 -5.43 -27.38
N THR A 242 3.44 -5.01 -26.69
CA THR A 242 3.37 -3.78 -25.89
C THR A 242 3.21 -4.11 -24.43
N ALA A 243 4.08 -3.56 -23.59
CA ALA A 243 3.90 -3.56 -22.15
C ALA A 243 3.09 -2.33 -21.73
N PHE A 244 2.13 -2.53 -20.84
CA PHE A 244 1.27 -1.49 -20.30
C PHE A 244 1.60 -1.26 -18.82
N PHE A 245 1.51 -0.03 -18.39
CA PHE A 245 1.73 0.40 -17.00
C PHE A 245 0.80 1.56 -16.69
N CYS A 246 0.05 1.49 -15.60
CA CYS A 246 -0.76 2.61 -15.09
C CYS A 246 -0.20 3.10 -13.75
N THR A 247 -0.33 4.40 -13.50
CA THR A 247 0.18 5.04 -12.29
C THR A 247 -0.82 5.06 -11.14
N ASN A 248 -2.01 4.46 -11.31
CA ASN A 248 -2.99 4.33 -10.25
C ASN A 248 -3.39 2.86 -10.06
N ASP A 249 -3.30 2.39 -8.82
CA ASP A 249 -3.58 0.99 -8.48
C ASP A 249 -5.04 0.60 -8.71
N GLY A 250 -5.99 1.51 -8.53
CA GLY A 250 -7.40 1.27 -8.82
C GLY A 250 -7.71 1.00 -10.31
N GLU A 251 -6.82 1.40 -11.22
CA GLU A 251 -6.90 1.11 -12.66
C GLU A 251 -6.24 -0.22 -13.04
N THR A 252 -5.50 -0.86 -12.12
CA THR A 252 -4.72 -2.08 -12.40
C THR A 252 -5.63 -3.27 -12.75
N GLU A 253 -6.70 -3.47 -12.00
CA GLU A 253 -7.63 -4.59 -12.24
C GLU A 253 -8.24 -4.57 -13.66
N PRO A 254 -8.86 -3.47 -14.14
CA PRO A 254 -9.38 -3.42 -15.50
C PRO A 254 -8.27 -3.52 -16.56
N LEU A 255 -7.07 -2.97 -16.30
CA LEU A 255 -5.93 -3.11 -17.19
C LEU A 255 -5.51 -4.57 -17.38
N LEU A 256 -5.35 -5.32 -16.27
CA LEU A 256 -5.01 -6.75 -16.30
C LEU A 256 -6.02 -7.57 -17.09
N LYS A 257 -7.34 -7.35 -16.85
CA LYS A 257 -8.43 -8.01 -17.60
C LYS A 257 -8.30 -7.80 -19.11
N GLN A 258 -8.06 -6.57 -19.52
CA GLN A 258 -8.01 -6.24 -20.95
C GLN A 258 -6.70 -6.72 -21.61
N VAL A 259 -5.56 -6.61 -20.92
CA VAL A 259 -4.27 -7.14 -21.40
C VAL A 259 -4.34 -8.66 -21.55
N MET A 260 -5.00 -9.37 -20.62
CA MET A 260 -5.22 -10.80 -20.76
C MET A 260 -6.03 -11.12 -22.01
N LYS A 261 -7.15 -10.43 -22.21
CA LYS A 261 -8.14 -10.69 -23.25
C LYS A 261 -7.64 -10.31 -24.65
N TYR A 262 -7.00 -9.15 -24.80
CA TYR A 262 -6.66 -8.61 -26.13
C TYR A 262 -5.19 -8.78 -26.50
N GLY A 263 -4.34 -9.07 -25.58
CA GLY A 263 -2.89 -9.20 -25.75
C GLY A 263 -2.13 -8.05 -25.08
N GLY A 264 -0.81 -8.09 -25.19
CA GLY A 264 0.08 -7.18 -24.47
C GLY A 264 0.73 -7.85 -23.26
N MET A 265 1.47 -7.06 -22.51
CA MET A 265 2.22 -7.47 -21.33
C MET A 265 1.96 -6.49 -20.19
N PHE A 266 2.11 -6.96 -18.96
CA PHE A 266 2.05 -6.15 -17.75
C PHE A 266 3.26 -6.48 -16.90
N VAL A 267 4.12 -5.50 -16.63
CA VAL A 267 5.38 -5.72 -15.91
C VAL A 267 5.15 -5.77 -14.41
N GLU A 268 4.52 -4.72 -13.88
CA GLU A 268 4.19 -4.55 -12.46
C GLU A 268 3.18 -3.42 -12.28
N ALA A 269 2.50 -3.37 -11.15
CA ALA A 269 1.64 -2.26 -10.73
C ALA A 269 2.46 -1.04 -10.27
N ASP A 270 1.80 0.08 -10.03
CA ASP A 270 2.45 1.26 -9.45
C ASP A 270 2.99 0.96 -8.05
N LEU A 271 2.16 0.37 -7.19
CA LEU A 271 2.59 -0.26 -5.94
C LEU A 271 2.59 -1.79 -6.11
N PRO A 272 3.73 -2.40 -6.48
CA PRO A 272 3.74 -3.77 -6.94
C PRO A 272 3.39 -4.78 -5.85
N SER A 273 2.52 -5.74 -6.20
CA SER A 273 2.06 -6.81 -5.32
C SER A 273 1.39 -7.92 -6.11
N PRO A 274 1.50 -9.19 -5.71
CA PRO A 274 0.71 -10.27 -6.31
C PRO A 274 -0.78 -10.16 -5.98
N THR A 275 -1.17 -9.31 -5.01
CA THR A 275 -2.56 -9.01 -4.66
C THR A 275 -3.10 -7.77 -5.37
N MET A 276 -2.23 -6.93 -5.96
CA MET A 276 -2.66 -5.70 -6.63
C MET A 276 -3.36 -6.00 -7.97
N GLY A 277 -4.69 -5.92 -7.97
CA GLY A 277 -5.56 -6.08 -9.12
C GLY A 277 -5.74 -7.54 -9.62
N TYR A 278 -4.81 -8.45 -9.37
CA TYR A 278 -4.88 -9.84 -9.83
C TYR A 278 -6.10 -10.61 -9.28
N PRO A 279 -6.39 -10.59 -7.95
CA PRO A 279 -7.54 -11.29 -7.41
C PRO A 279 -8.86 -10.85 -8.03
N GLY A 280 -9.10 -9.55 -8.13
CA GLY A 280 -10.31 -8.98 -8.73
C GLY A 280 -10.40 -9.23 -10.24
N ALA A 281 -9.26 -9.11 -10.96
CA ALA A 281 -9.22 -9.32 -12.40
C ALA A 281 -9.57 -10.75 -12.82
N PHE A 282 -9.16 -11.76 -12.02
CA PHE A 282 -9.23 -13.18 -12.39
C PHE A 282 -10.06 -14.03 -11.42
N GLY A 283 -10.77 -13.41 -10.46
CA GLY A 283 -11.62 -14.10 -9.51
C GLY A 283 -10.87 -15.04 -8.57
N ILE A 284 -9.69 -14.63 -8.12
CA ILE A 284 -8.83 -15.43 -7.24
C ILE A 284 -9.19 -15.17 -5.79
N ASP A 285 -9.74 -16.16 -5.09
CA ASP A 285 -9.95 -16.10 -3.65
C ASP A 285 -8.64 -16.44 -2.92
N LEU A 286 -8.10 -15.48 -2.17
CA LEU A 286 -6.88 -15.61 -1.38
C LEU A 286 -7.13 -15.70 0.13
N SER A 287 -8.38 -15.94 0.54
CA SER A 287 -8.75 -15.96 1.97
C SER A 287 -8.00 -17.01 2.78
N ALA A 288 -7.65 -18.14 2.16
CA ALA A 288 -6.89 -19.22 2.81
C ALA A 288 -5.37 -18.94 2.88
N GLU A 289 -4.85 -18.07 2.02
CA GLU A 289 -3.42 -17.77 1.89
C GLU A 289 -3.01 -16.46 2.60
N GLN A 290 -3.90 -15.83 3.35
CA GLN A 290 -3.62 -14.55 4.01
C GLN A 290 -2.32 -14.56 4.82
N GLY A 291 -1.37 -13.68 4.44
CA GLY A 291 -0.05 -13.56 5.08
C GLY A 291 1.01 -14.57 4.62
N ASP A 292 0.62 -15.59 3.84
CA ASP A 292 1.56 -16.55 3.21
C ASP A 292 1.89 -16.09 1.78
N TRP A 293 2.83 -15.17 1.65
CA TRP A 293 3.20 -14.56 0.38
C TRP A 293 3.68 -15.56 -0.68
N PRO A 294 4.48 -16.59 -0.36
CA PRO A 294 4.80 -17.65 -1.32
C PRO A 294 3.56 -18.40 -1.83
N ALA A 295 2.60 -18.71 -0.96
CA ALA A 295 1.35 -19.36 -1.36
C ALA A 295 0.46 -18.44 -2.20
N ILE A 296 0.36 -17.16 -1.84
CA ILE A 296 -0.34 -16.13 -2.62
C ILE A 296 0.25 -16.05 -4.03
N LEU A 297 1.58 -15.83 -4.14
CA LEU A 297 2.28 -15.71 -5.43
C LEU A 297 2.03 -16.95 -6.30
N LYS A 298 2.18 -18.15 -5.73
CA LYS A 298 1.96 -19.42 -6.43
C LYS A 298 0.53 -19.56 -6.94
N LYS A 299 -0.47 -19.18 -6.14
CA LYS A 299 -1.89 -19.29 -6.53
C LYS A 299 -2.24 -18.32 -7.64
N VAL A 300 -1.78 -17.07 -7.54
CA VAL A 300 -1.93 -16.05 -8.59
C VAL A 300 -1.24 -16.51 -9.87
N GLU A 301 0.02 -16.92 -9.81
CA GLU A 301 0.77 -17.44 -10.96
C GLU A 301 0.04 -18.61 -11.65
N SER A 302 -0.42 -19.58 -10.86
CA SER A 302 -1.11 -20.76 -11.40
C SER A 302 -2.36 -20.37 -12.19
N THR A 303 -3.14 -19.42 -11.71
CA THR A 303 -4.33 -18.90 -12.38
C THR A 303 -3.96 -18.16 -13.67
N ILE A 304 -3.01 -17.22 -13.58
CA ILE A 304 -2.58 -16.43 -14.74
C ILE A 304 -2.00 -17.30 -15.85
N VAL A 305 -1.22 -18.32 -15.50
CA VAL A 305 -0.63 -19.26 -16.46
C VAL A 305 -1.73 -20.11 -17.11
N ALA A 306 -2.70 -20.60 -16.33
CA ALA A 306 -3.84 -21.37 -16.84
C ALA A 306 -4.70 -20.55 -17.83
N ASP A 307 -4.87 -19.25 -17.58
CA ASP A 307 -5.60 -18.32 -18.44
C ASP A 307 -4.81 -17.86 -19.69
N GLY A 308 -3.59 -18.39 -19.89
CA GLY A 308 -2.77 -18.08 -21.06
C GLY A 308 -1.89 -16.85 -20.92
N GLY A 309 -1.69 -16.37 -19.67
CA GLY A 309 -0.85 -15.21 -19.35
C GLY A 309 0.64 -15.53 -19.18
N LYS A 310 1.06 -16.78 -19.41
CA LYS A 310 2.44 -17.26 -19.28
C LYS A 310 3.46 -16.28 -19.88
N GLY A 311 4.39 -15.81 -19.04
CA GLY A 311 5.49 -14.94 -19.43
C GLY A 311 5.11 -13.52 -19.86
N ARG A 312 3.81 -13.15 -19.71
CA ARG A 312 3.28 -11.83 -20.10
C ARG A 312 2.89 -10.94 -18.91
N PHE A 313 2.82 -11.49 -17.72
CA PHE A 313 2.43 -10.78 -16.50
C PHE A 313 3.50 -10.90 -15.43
N GLY A 314 3.73 -9.81 -14.73
CA GLY A 314 4.73 -9.74 -13.67
C GLY A 314 4.25 -8.91 -12.48
N THR A 315 5.04 -8.98 -11.40
CA THR A 315 4.80 -8.28 -10.13
C THR A 315 6.09 -8.28 -9.30
N TRP A 316 6.10 -7.68 -8.13
CA TRP A 316 7.00 -8.08 -7.05
C TRP A 316 6.40 -9.28 -6.31
N ALA A 317 7.25 -10.14 -5.75
CA ALA A 317 6.77 -11.34 -5.06
C ALA A 317 6.10 -11.07 -3.72
N PHE A 318 6.37 -9.90 -3.13
CA PHE A 318 5.79 -9.44 -1.87
C PHE A 318 5.22 -8.04 -2.06
N SER A 319 4.07 -7.80 -1.44
CA SER A 319 3.36 -6.52 -1.55
C SER A 319 4.16 -5.36 -0.96
N LEU A 320 4.30 -4.28 -1.72
CA LEU A 320 4.86 -3.02 -1.23
C LEU A 320 3.92 -2.37 -0.21
N GLY A 321 2.65 -2.16 -0.58
CA GLY A 321 1.66 -1.48 0.26
C GLY A 321 1.44 -2.15 1.61
N TYR A 322 1.16 -3.47 1.59
CA TYR A 322 1.02 -4.25 2.83
C TYR A 322 2.25 -4.16 3.72
N THR A 323 3.45 -4.33 3.12
CA THR A 323 4.70 -4.34 3.88
C THR A 323 5.02 -2.97 4.46
N THR A 324 4.83 -1.90 3.70
CA THR A 324 5.09 -0.55 4.21
C THR A 324 4.11 -0.17 5.32
N THR A 325 2.83 -0.54 5.23
CA THR A 325 1.89 -0.28 6.33
C THR A 325 2.22 -1.10 7.57
N ALA A 326 2.23 -2.44 7.45
CA ALA A 326 2.46 -3.32 8.59
C ALA A 326 3.88 -3.18 9.15
N GLY A 327 4.87 -3.08 8.27
CA GLY A 327 6.27 -2.96 8.65
C GLY A 327 6.61 -1.62 9.28
N LEU A 328 6.05 -0.50 8.81
CA LEU A 328 6.24 0.81 9.48
C LEU A 328 5.55 0.85 10.84
N GLY A 329 4.37 0.24 11.00
CA GLY A 329 3.73 0.11 12.30
C GLY A 329 4.56 -0.70 13.29
N GLU A 330 5.12 -1.83 12.87
CA GLU A 330 6.07 -2.62 13.67
C GLU A 330 7.35 -1.83 13.97
N TYR A 331 7.89 -1.12 12.98
CA TYR A 331 9.08 -0.30 13.16
C TYR A 331 8.83 0.83 14.15
N ALA A 332 7.69 1.52 14.05
CA ALA A 332 7.27 2.53 15.01
C ALA A 332 7.21 1.97 16.44
N LYS A 333 6.58 0.79 16.60
CA LYS A 333 6.55 0.08 17.89
C LYS A 333 7.94 -0.16 18.44
N ARG A 334 8.85 -0.69 17.62
CA ARG A 334 10.25 -0.96 18.04
C ARG A 334 11.00 0.32 18.41
N CYS A 335 10.75 1.44 17.71
CA CYS A 335 11.33 2.74 18.04
C CYS A 335 10.82 3.24 19.39
N ILE A 336 9.52 3.13 19.67
CA ILE A 336 8.92 3.51 20.96
C ILE A 336 9.48 2.66 22.10
N GLU A 337 9.66 1.35 21.88
CA GLU A 337 10.21 0.41 22.86
C GLU A 337 11.74 0.52 23.02
N GLY A 338 12.41 1.34 22.21
CA GLY A 338 13.87 1.53 22.23
C GLY A 338 14.67 0.34 21.67
N THR A 339 14.02 -0.57 20.93
CA THR A 339 14.66 -1.74 20.28
C THR A 339 15.07 -1.47 18.85
N ALA A 340 14.70 -0.33 18.27
CA ALA A 340 15.12 0.18 16.98
C ALA A 340 15.39 1.68 17.06
N LYS A 341 16.21 2.19 16.12
CA LYS A 341 16.52 3.63 16.01
C LYS A 341 15.67 4.25 14.92
N VAL A 342 15.12 5.43 15.15
CA VAL A 342 14.40 6.22 14.15
C VAL A 342 15.36 6.56 12.97
N ALA A 343 14.86 6.53 11.76
CA ALA A 343 15.59 6.76 10.52
C ALA A 343 16.80 5.82 10.31
N ASN A 344 16.72 4.60 10.84
CA ASN A 344 17.71 3.55 10.58
C ASN A 344 17.15 2.54 9.56
N MET A 345 17.74 2.51 8.37
CA MET A 345 17.31 1.65 7.27
C MET A 345 17.32 0.16 7.64
N GLN A 346 18.33 -0.33 8.35
CA GLN A 346 18.45 -1.76 8.68
C GLN A 346 17.41 -2.18 9.72
N ASP A 347 17.15 -1.34 10.71
CA ASP A 347 16.12 -1.59 11.72
C ASP A 347 14.73 -1.61 11.07
N MET A 348 14.47 -0.70 10.13
CA MET A 348 13.24 -0.66 9.34
C MET A 348 13.07 -1.92 8.50
N LEU A 349 14.08 -2.31 7.72
CA LEU A 349 14.04 -3.53 6.91
C LEU A 349 13.87 -4.79 7.76
N SER A 350 14.46 -4.82 8.96
CA SER A 350 14.25 -5.89 9.93
C SER A 350 12.80 -5.98 10.41
N ALA A 351 12.11 -4.84 10.56
CA ALA A 351 10.68 -4.83 10.89
C ALA A 351 9.83 -5.35 9.72
N PHE A 352 10.19 -5.01 8.49
CA PHE A 352 9.52 -5.50 7.27
C PHE A 352 9.57 -7.02 7.15
N GLN A 353 10.71 -7.66 7.50
CA GLN A 353 10.86 -9.11 7.46
C GLN A 353 9.87 -9.86 8.36
N LYS A 354 9.29 -9.20 9.37
CA LYS A 354 8.27 -9.82 10.20
C LYS A 354 6.98 -10.12 9.43
N TYR A 355 6.57 -9.21 8.54
CA TYR A 355 5.34 -9.32 7.76
C TYR A 355 5.52 -9.92 6.36
N THR A 356 6.75 -9.83 5.85
CA THR A 356 7.14 -10.43 4.56
C THR A 356 8.43 -11.22 4.72
N PRO A 357 8.40 -12.35 5.49
CA PRO A 357 9.58 -13.16 5.72
C PRO A 357 10.11 -13.72 4.40
N GLY A 358 11.42 -13.55 4.19
CA GLY A 358 12.10 -13.99 2.96
C GLY A 358 12.07 -12.99 1.82
N ALA A 359 11.39 -11.85 1.96
CA ALA A 359 11.47 -10.77 0.97
C ALA A 359 12.87 -10.17 0.87
N ALA A 360 13.40 -10.09 -0.33
CA ALA A 360 14.71 -9.46 -0.60
C ALA A 360 14.45 -7.95 -0.91
N TRP A 361 14.37 -7.15 0.15
CA TRP A 361 14.24 -5.71 0.03
C TRP A 361 15.57 -5.05 -0.29
N ASN A 362 15.62 -4.26 -1.36
CA ASN A 362 16.68 -3.30 -1.63
C ASN A 362 16.21 -1.93 -1.16
N ALA A 363 17.09 -1.16 -0.55
CA ALA A 363 16.78 0.17 -0.08
C ALA A 363 17.97 1.12 -0.31
N SER A 364 17.66 2.36 -0.66
CA SER A 364 18.60 3.46 -0.79
C SER A 364 18.00 4.75 -0.21
N ASN A 365 18.81 5.77 0.03
CA ASN A 365 18.30 7.05 0.44
C ASN A 365 17.89 7.90 -0.78
N TYR A 366 16.79 8.62 -0.68
CA TYR A 366 16.40 9.63 -1.67
C TYR A 366 17.45 10.76 -1.75
N THR A 367 17.73 11.21 -2.97
CA THR A 367 18.58 12.39 -3.22
C THR A 367 17.81 13.39 -4.06
N ASP A 368 17.60 14.58 -3.50
CA ASP A 368 17.05 15.73 -4.21
C ASP A 368 18.06 16.25 -5.23
N LEU A 369 17.66 16.25 -6.50
CA LEU A 369 18.54 16.70 -7.58
C LEU A 369 18.70 18.20 -7.69
N ASN A 370 17.81 19.00 -7.10
CA ASN A 370 17.90 20.45 -7.15
C ASN A 370 18.93 20.97 -6.15
N THR A 371 18.94 20.37 -4.96
CA THR A 371 19.86 20.71 -3.88
C THR A 371 21.08 19.79 -3.80
N ASN A 372 21.05 18.66 -4.49
CA ASN A 372 22.01 17.56 -4.40
C ASN A 372 22.21 17.04 -2.96
N LYS A 373 21.14 17.13 -2.16
CA LYS A 373 21.13 16.68 -0.76
C LYS A 373 20.45 15.31 -0.64
N THR A 374 21.15 14.37 -0.01
CA THR A 374 20.60 13.07 0.33
C THR A 374 19.83 13.17 1.63
N SER A 375 18.58 12.72 1.63
CA SER A 375 17.73 12.67 2.80
C SER A 375 18.13 11.49 3.71
N ALA A 376 18.27 11.77 5.00
CA ALA A 376 18.64 10.73 5.98
C ALA A 376 17.43 9.86 6.44
N ASN A 377 16.21 10.35 6.25
CA ASN A 377 14.97 9.74 6.72
C ASN A 377 14.02 9.29 5.60
N HIS A 378 14.42 9.38 4.34
CA HIS A 378 13.61 8.98 3.19
C HIS A 378 14.27 7.79 2.46
N PHE A 379 13.62 6.64 2.49
CA PHE A 379 14.13 5.37 1.98
C PHE A 379 13.36 4.92 0.73
N MET A 380 14.10 4.73 -0.35
CA MET A 380 13.62 4.27 -1.66
C MET A 380 13.72 2.75 -1.72
N LEU A 381 12.61 2.05 -1.91
CA LEU A 381 12.47 0.60 -1.81
C LEU A 381 12.34 -0.06 -3.18
N TYR A 382 12.97 -1.21 -3.35
CA TYR A 382 12.85 -2.00 -4.56
C TYR A 382 12.97 -3.51 -4.28
N GLN A 383 12.21 -4.32 -5.05
CA GLN A 383 12.34 -5.77 -5.14
C GLN A 383 12.61 -6.21 -6.59
N ASP A 384 13.03 -7.45 -6.77
CA ASP A 384 13.19 -8.05 -8.10
C ASP A 384 11.82 -8.29 -8.75
N THR A 385 11.71 -7.95 -10.03
CA THR A 385 10.51 -8.24 -10.83
C THR A 385 10.38 -9.76 -11.02
N TYR A 386 9.23 -10.32 -10.61
CA TYR A 386 8.84 -11.71 -10.82
C TYR A 386 7.88 -11.80 -12.00
N VAL A 387 8.19 -12.60 -13.01
CA VAL A 387 7.32 -12.83 -14.16
C VAL A 387 6.75 -14.25 -14.08
N PHE A 388 5.44 -14.37 -14.15
CA PHE A 388 4.76 -15.66 -14.03
C PHE A 388 5.23 -16.66 -15.08
N ASP A 389 5.58 -17.88 -14.63
CA ASP A 389 6.19 -18.97 -15.37
C ASP A 389 7.65 -18.73 -15.84
N LYS A 390 8.25 -17.58 -15.49
CA LYS A 390 9.70 -17.34 -15.70
C LYS A 390 10.47 -17.19 -14.40
N GLY A 391 9.79 -16.79 -13.31
CA GLY A 391 10.43 -16.47 -12.04
C GLY A 391 11.04 -15.07 -12.02
N TYR A 392 11.99 -14.86 -11.12
CA TYR A 392 12.70 -13.59 -10.95
C TYR A 392 13.56 -13.25 -12.18
N LEU A 393 13.39 -12.04 -12.70
CA LEU A 393 14.16 -11.57 -13.86
C LEU A 393 15.59 -11.17 -13.53
N GLY A 394 15.92 -10.91 -12.27
CA GLY A 394 17.21 -10.39 -11.83
C GLY A 394 17.31 -8.86 -12.01
N SER A 395 16.20 -8.16 -12.08
CA SER A 395 16.15 -6.69 -12.19
C SER A 395 16.79 -6.03 -10.96
N ALA A 396 16.60 -6.57 -9.76
CA ALA A 396 17.24 -6.07 -8.55
C ALA A 396 18.78 -6.21 -8.53
N LYS A 397 19.33 -7.01 -9.43
CA LYS A 397 20.79 -7.16 -9.60
C LYS A 397 21.34 -6.29 -10.74
N GLN A 398 20.47 -5.60 -11.47
CA GLN A 398 20.91 -4.71 -12.54
C GLN A 398 21.52 -3.43 -11.95
N VAL A 399 22.65 -3.03 -12.49
CA VAL A 399 23.22 -1.71 -12.19
C VAL A 399 22.47 -0.67 -13.01
N VAL A 400 21.69 0.17 -12.34
CA VAL A 400 21.07 1.31 -12.99
C VAL A 400 22.16 2.27 -13.45
N PRO A 401 22.28 2.60 -14.76
CA PRO A 401 23.32 3.52 -15.23
C PRO A 401 23.23 4.88 -14.54
N ALA A 402 24.38 5.42 -14.12
CA ALA A 402 24.45 6.64 -13.32
C ALA A 402 23.71 7.84 -13.93
N LYS A 403 23.63 7.93 -15.27
CA LYS A 403 22.89 8.98 -15.95
C LYS A 403 21.41 9.05 -15.55
N TYR A 404 20.77 7.92 -15.22
CA TYR A 404 19.37 7.90 -14.80
C TYR A 404 19.19 8.37 -13.37
N LEU A 405 20.16 8.09 -12.49
CA LEU A 405 20.11 8.52 -11.08
C LEU A 405 20.17 10.07 -10.94
N THR A 406 20.72 10.74 -11.95
CA THR A 406 20.81 12.22 -12.00
C THR A 406 19.87 12.86 -13.02
N PHE A 407 18.95 12.08 -13.58
CA PHE A 407 18.01 12.56 -14.60
C PHE A 407 16.92 13.43 -13.95
N LYS A 408 16.71 14.63 -14.48
CA LYS A 408 15.65 15.54 -14.04
C LYS A 408 14.45 15.44 -14.96
N ALA A 409 13.24 15.50 -14.40
CA ALA A 409 12.06 15.76 -15.20
C ALA A 409 12.20 17.14 -15.87
N GLN A 410 11.82 17.23 -17.14
CA GLN A 410 11.81 18.50 -17.88
C GLN A 410 10.51 19.26 -17.66
#